data_73a68f96b5ecd76067c412872498ff1d
#
_entry.id   73a68f96b5ecd76067c412872498ff1d
#
_cell.length_a   1.000
_cell.length_b   1.000
_cell.length_c   1.000
_cell.angle_alpha   90.00
_cell.angle_beta   90.00
_cell.angle_gamma   90.00
#
_symmetry.space_group_name_H-M   'P 1'
#
loop_
_entity.id
_entity.type
_entity.pdbx_description
1 polymer ?
#
loop_
_entity_poly.entity_id
_entity_poly.type
_entity_poly.pdbx_seq_one_letter_code
_entity_poly.pdbx_strand_id
1 'polypeptide(L)'
;QAGIEDSALVVSNLEYSAFTEWVDRNKPPKLEIINTGQDIEWLVKHPQMLFPQDSNTAAQWFHIVQHRGQAKYYKAHELDMILLGRRRADGNYIGKGSNIYTDGKGVTRFSPLADWSHEEVLAYIHYYNLVMPPIYDWKNGYLCGTHPWAARQWTGSIENGWKEVYEIEPDIVKEAAKKIPSAKEFLKGLE
;
A
#
# COMPACT_ATOMS: atom_id res chain seq x y z
N GLN A 1 21.23 2.31 -9.89
CA GLN A 1 20.74 0.98 -9.45
C GLN A 1 21.67 0.52 -8.34
N ALA A 2 21.12 0.21 -7.16
CA ALA A 2 21.90 -0.11 -5.95
C ALA A 2 22.46 -1.55 -5.93
N GLY A 3 22.30 -2.33 -7.01
CA GLY A 3 22.71 -3.74 -7.05
C GLY A 3 21.95 -4.66 -6.09
N ILE A 4 20.80 -4.21 -5.60
CA ILE A 4 19.94 -5.01 -4.71
C ILE A 4 19.26 -6.07 -5.58
N GLU A 5 19.52 -7.35 -5.26
CA GLU A 5 18.95 -8.48 -5.99
C GLU A 5 17.65 -8.97 -5.37
N ASP A 6 17.56 -8.98 -4.03
CA ASP A 6 16.39 -9.46 -3.31
C ASP A 6 15.43 -8.31 -3.08
N SER A 7 14.27 -8.38 -3.72
CA SER A 7 13.20 -7.39 -3.57
C SER A 7 11.84 -8.07 -3.52
N ALA A 8 10.94 -7.54 -2.69
CA ALA A 8 9.58 -8.04 -2.58
C ALA A 8 8.57 -6.89 -2.61
N LEU A 9 7.45 -7.14 -3.27
CA LEU A 9 6.24 -6.34 -3.17
C LEU A 9 5.18 -7.14 -2.43
N VAL A 10 4.63 -6.57 -1.38
CA VAL A 10 3.52 -7.19 -0.65
C VAL A 10 2.21 -6.60 -1.15
N VAL A 11 1.29 -7.46 -1.55
CA VAL A 11 -0.02 -7.11 -2.10
C VAL A 11 -1.14 -7.94 -1.46
N SER A 12 -2.38 -7.56 -1.75
CA SER A 12 -3.59 -8.34 -1.50
C SER A 12 -4.31 -8.63 -2.83
N ASN A 13 -5.49 -9.27 -2.79
CA ASN A 13 -6.37 -9.38 -3.97
C ASN A 13 -7.31 -8.17 -4.12
N LEU A 14 -7.03 -7.07 -3.43
CA LEU A 14 -7.82 -5.83 -3.41
C LEU A 14 -7.05 -4.65 -4.01
N GLU A 15 -6.09 -4.93 -4.86
CA GLU A 15 -5.33 -3.89 -5.55
C GLU A 15 -6.12 -3.33 -6.75
N TYR A 16 -5.83 -2.09 -7.13
CA TYR A 16 -6.30 -1.52 -8.38
C TYR A 16 -5.63 -2.19 -9.58
N SER A 17 -6.36 -2.44 -10.67
CA SER A 17 -5.80 -3.04 -11.88
C SER A 17 -4.69 -2.19 -12.49
N ALA A 18 -4.87 -0.87 -12.52
CA ALA A 18 -3.86 0.07 -13.02
C ALA A 18 -2.53 0.00 -12.22
N PHE A 19 -2.60 -0.30 -10.91
CA PHE A 19 -1.40 -0.50 -10.10
C PHE A 19 -0.71 -1.83 -10.43
N THR A 20 -1.46 -2.92 -10.52
CA THR A 20 -0.89 -4.24 -10.84
C THR A 20 -0.27 -4.26 -12.23
N GLU A 21 -0.90 -3.64 -13.21
CA GLU A 21 -0.35 -3.47 -14.56
C GLU A 21 0.91 -2.59 -14.58
N TRP A 22 0.95 -1.53 -13.77
CA TRP A 22 2.15 -0.70 -13.63
C TRP A 22 3.31 -1.51 -13.02
N VAL A 23 3.03 -2.31 -11.99
CA VAL A 23 4.02 -3.21 -11.38
C VAL A 23 4.57 -4.17 -12.43
N ASP A 24 3.71 -4.83 -13.19
CA ASP A 24 4.13 -5.80 -14.20
C ASP A 24 5.05 -5.20 -15.27
N ARG A 25 4.80 -3.95 -15.66
CA ARG A 25 5.61 -3.23 -16.65
C ARG A 25 6.93 -2.68 -16.10
N ASN A 26 6.98 -2.33 -14.80
CA ASN A 26 8.10 -1.59 -14.21
C ASN A 26 8.88 -2.38 -13.13
N LYS A 27 8.43 -3.58 -12.77
CA LYS A 27 9.08 -4.38 -11.73
C LYS A 27 10.52 -4.73 -12.10
N PRO A 28 11.44 -4.73 -11.12
CA PRO A 28 12.77 -5.26 -11.31
C PRO A 28 12.71 -6.77 -11.62
N PRO A 29 13.73 -7.32 -12.35
CA PRO A 29 13.68 -8.70 -12.86
C PRO A 29 13.46 -9.80 -11.81
N LYS A 30 13.92 -9.57 -10.57
CA LYS A 30 13.84 -10.55 -9.47
C LYS A 30 12.83 -10.17 -8.39
N LEU A 31 11.86 -9.27 -8.68
CA LEU A 31 10.83 -8.91 -7.71
C LEU A 31 9.94 -10.11 -7.38
N GLU A 32 9.89 -10.51 -6.12
CA GLU A 32 8.93 -11.47 -5.60
C GLU A 32 7.63 -10.75 -5.18
N ILE A 33 6.48 -11.25 -5.62
CA ILE A 33 5.17 -10.73 -5.22
C ILE A 33 4.58 -11.62 -4.13
N ILE A 34 4.42 -11.06 -2.93
CA ILE A 34 3.88 -11.72 -1.75
C ILE A 34 2.41 -11.34 -1.59
N ASN A 35 1.50 -12.18 -2.05
CA ASN A 35 0.07 -11.98 -1.85
C ASN A 35 -0.35 -12.47 -0.46
N THR A 36 -1.01 -11.61 0.31
CA THR A 36 -1.49 -11.90 1.67
C THR A 36 -2.92 -12.41 1.72
N GLY A 37 -3.63 -12.40 0.57
CA GLY A 37 -4.85 -13.15 0.33
C GLY A 37 -6.16 -12.45 0.70
N GLN A 38 -6.14 -11.18 1.18
CA GLN A 38 -7.38 -10.45 1.43
C GLN A 38 -8.09 -10.18 0.11
N ASP A 39 -9.38 -10.50 0.06
CA ASP A 39 -10.28 -10.38 -1.08
C ASP A 39 -11.65 -9.86 -0.65
N ILE A 40 -12.61 -9.81 -1.57
CA ILE A 40 -14.00 -9.39 -1.28
C ILE A 40 -14.67 -10.32 -0.27
N GLU A 41 -14.41 -11.63 -0.31
CA GLU A 41 -14.95 -12.56 0.69
C GLU A 41 -14.40 -12.30 2.09
N TRP A 42 -13.12 -11.94 2.15
CA TRP A 42 -12.51 -11.55 3.41
C TRP A 42 -13.14 -10.25 3.95
N LEU A 43 -13.42 -9.26 3.09
CA LEU A 43 -14.12 -8.02 3.48
C LEU A 43 -15.53 -8.27 3.99
N VAL A 44 -16.28 -9.20 3.38
CA VAL A 44 -17.61 -9.60 3.88
C VAL A 44 -17.55 -10.10 5.32
N LYS A 45 -16.47 -10.81 5.68
CA LYS A 45 -16.24 -11.32 7.03
C LYS A 45 -15.64 -10.27 7.99
N HIS A 46 -15.09 -9.18 7.45
CA HIS A 46 -14.42 -8.12 8.20
C HIS A 46 -14.90 -6.73 7.74
N PRO A 47 -16.21 -6.43 7.85
CA PRO A 47 -16.80 -5.21 7.27
C PRO A 47 -16.21 -3.92 7.87
N GLN A 48 -15.71 -3.96 9.11
CA GLN A 48 -15.04 -2.84 9.75
C GLN A 48 -13.71 -2.44 9.07
N MET A 49 -13.16 -3.32 8.24
CA MET A 49 -11.91 -3.04 7.52
C MET A 49 -12.11 -2.25 6.22
N LEU A 50 -13.37 -2.09 5.79
CA LEU A 50 -13.67 -1.32 4.58
C LEU A 50 -13.61 0.19 4.88
N PHE A 51 -12.75 0.90 4.13
CA PHE A 51 -12.55 2.35 4.22
C PHE A 51 -12.34 2.86 5.65
N PRO A 52 -11.21 2.56 6.29
CA PRO A 52 -10.94 2.92 7.69
C PRO A 52 -11.12 4.41 7.95
N GLN A 53 -11.86 4.75 9.00
CA GLN A 53 -12.08 6.13 9.45
C GLN A 53 -11.35 6.43 10.78
N ASP A 54 -10.65 5.47 11.34
CA ASP A 54 -9.88 5.60 12.57
C ASP A 54 -8.48 5.01 12.43
N SER A 55 -7.55 5.54 13.25
CA SER A 55 -6.14 5.15 13.20
C SER A 55 -5.88 3.68 13.54
N ASN A 56 -6.71 3.08 14.40
CA ASN A 56 -6.51 1.68 14.82
C ASN A 56 -6.85 0.73 13.67
N THR A 57 -7.98 0.94 13.02
CA THR A 57 -8.40 0.14 11.85
C THR A 57 -7.43 0.35 10.68
N ALA A 58 -6.98 1.59 10.44
CA ALA A 58 -5.97 1.89 9.45
C ALA A 58 -4.65 1.14 9.74
N ALA A 59 -4.18 1.15 10.99
CA ALA A 59 -2.99 0.43 11.41
C ALA A 59 -3.11 -1.10 11.23
N GLN A 60 -4.32 -1.67 11.36
CA GLN A 60 -4.54 -3.09 11.10
C GLN A 60 -4.24 -3.49 9.66
N TRP A 61 -4.52 -2.64 8.67
CA TRP A 61 -4.15 -2.90 7.28
C TRP A 61 -2.63 -3.05 7.11
N PHE A 62 -1.83 -2.18 7.71
CA PHE A 62 -0.37 -2.32 7.70
C PHE A 62 0.07 -3.64 8.32
N HIS A 63 -0.56 -4.03 9.44
CA HIS A 63 -0.22 -5.28 10.11
C HIS A 63 -0.59 -6.51 9.26
N ILE A 64 -1.78 -6.53 8.68
CA ILE A 64 -2.32 -7.69 7.94
C ILE A 64 -1.60 -7.85 6.60
N VAL A 65 -1.38 -6.77 5.86
CA VAL A 65 -0.75 -6.82 4.54
C VAL A 65 0.77 -6.70 4.68
N GLN A 66 1.29 -5.52 5.02
CA GLN A 66 2.73 -5.28 4.97
C GLN A 66 3.53 -6.12 5.97
N HIS A 67 3.19 -6.08 7.27
CA HIS A 67 4.00 -6.76 8.27
C HIS A 67 3.97 -8.27 8.15
N ARG A 68 2.80 -8.85 7.85
CA ARG A 68 2.71 -10.31 7.64
C ARG A 68 3.39 -10.76 6.36
N GLY A 69 3.24 -10.00 5.28
CA GLY A 69 3.92 -10.29 4.02
C GLY A 69 5.44 -10.20 4.15
N GLN A 70 5.94 -9.11 4.77
CA GLN A 70 7.36 -8.96 5.08
C GLN A 70 7.89 -10.12 5.93
N ALA A 71 7.16 -10.52 6.99
CA ALA A 71 7.56 -11.62 7.85
C ALA A 71 7.67 -12.96 7.10
N LYS A 72 6.77 -13.22 6.14
CA LYS A 72 6.87 -14.39 5.26
C LYS A 72 8.15 -14.36 4.43
N TYR A 73 8.43 -13.20 3.83
CA TYR A 73 9.61 -13.01 2.97
C TYR A 73 10.92 -13.19 3.76
N TYR A 74 11.02 -12.55 4.94
CA TYR A 74 12.22 -12.69 5.78
C TYR A 74 12.49 -14.12 6.18
N LYS A 75 11.44 -14.86 6.54
CA LYS A 75 11.57 -16.25 6.94
C LYS A 75 11.96 -17.15 5.77
N ALA A 76 11.43 -16.89 4.58
CA ALA A 76 11.70 -17.70 3.38
C ALA A 76 13.14 -17.51 2.87
N HIS A 77 13.70 -16.30 3.01
CA HIS A 77 15.01 -15.92 2.48
C HIS A 77 16.09 -15.73 3.55
N GLU A 78 15.77 -16.03 4.84
CA GLU A 78 16.69 -15.90 5.98
C GLU A 78 17.37 -14.52 6.05
N LEU A 79 16.60 -13.44 5.75
CA LEU A 79 17.15 -12.09 5.66
C LEU A 79 17.46 -11.52 7.04
N ASP A 80 18.63 -10.88 7.15
CA ASP A 80 19.10 -10.17 8.34
C ASP A 80 18.97 -8.65 8.24
N MET A 81 18.74 -8.11 7.03
CA MET A 81 18.59 -6.67 6.77
C MET A 81 17.45 -6.36 5.81
N ILE A 82 16.83 -5.20 6.03
CA ILE A 82 15.84 -4.61 5.11
C ILE A 82 16.15 -3.14 4.84
N LEU A 83 16.06 -2.75 3.57
CA LEU A 83 16.06 -1.37 3.12
C LEU A 83 14.62 -0.85 3.05
N LEU A 84 14.35 0.27 3.70
CA LEU A 84 13.02 0.87 3.79
C LEU A 84 13.04 2.29 3.22
N GLY A 85 12.04 2.65 2.43
CA GLY A 85 11.80 4.01 1.95
C GLY A 85 11.24 4.96 3.02
N ARG A 86 11.43 4.68 4.32
CA ARG A 86 10.91 5.49 5.42
C ARG A 86 11.65 6.81 5.55
N ARG A 87 10.90 7.88 5.81
CA ARG A 87 11.45 9.23 6.03
C ARG A 87 10.87 9.84 7.30
N ARG A 88 11.64 10.73 7.95
CA ARG A 88 11.16 11.53 9.09
C ARG A 88 10.02 12.46 8.67
N ALA A 89 10.10 13.00 7.46
CA ALA A 89 9.07 13.85 6.88
C ALA A 89 7.67 13.19 6.81
N ASP A 90 7.62 11.85 6.75
CA ASP A 90 6.37 11.07 6.73
C ASP A 90 5.89 10.68 8.16
N GLY A 91 6.58 11.15 9.21
CA GLY A 91 6.27 10.77 10.59
C GLY A 91 6.66 9.32 10.96
N ASN A 92 7.42 8.64 10.12
CA ASN A 92 7.82 7.25 10.36
C ASN A 92 8.91 7.14 11.43
N TYR A 93 8.86 6.06 12.21
CA TYR A 93 9.98 5.70 13.09
C TYR A 93 11.15 5.16 12.26
N ILE A 94 12.31 5.77 12.44
CA ILE A 94 13.53 5.47 11.67
C ILE A 94 14.67 4.92 12.57
N GLY A 95 14.55 5.10 13.88
CA GLY A 95 15.56 4.74 14.85
C GLY A 95 15.89 5.91 15.78
N LYS A 96 16.57 5.62 16.89
CA LYS A 96 17.02 6.62 17.86
C LYS A 96 18.40 7.15 17.45
N GLY A 97 18.43 8.29 16.77
CA GLY A 97 19.68 8.99 16.46
C GLY A 97 20.44 8.53 15.21
N SER A 98 19.99 7.49 14.52
CA SER A 98 20.53 7.09 13.21
C SER A 98 19.43 6.52 12.31
N ASN A 99 19.71 6.38 11.02
CA ASN A 99 18.79 5.80 10.02
C ASN A 99 18.92 4.27 9.91
N ILE A 100 19.64 3.64 10.84
CA ILE A 100 19.84 2.19 10.92
C ILE A 100 19.63 1.72 12.36
N TYR A 101 18.91 0.61 12.55
CA TYR A 101 18.74 -0.04 13.86
C TYR A 101 18.35 -1.50 13.66
N THR A 102 18.67 -2.33 14.66
CA THR A 102 18.22 -3.73 14.71
C THR A 102 16.97 -3.82 15.59
N ASP A 103 15.92 -4.44 15.07
CA ASP A 103 14.68 -4.64 15.82
C ASP A 103 14.76 -5.82 16.80
N GLY A 104 13.71 -5.99 17.64
CA GLY A 104 13.66 -7.06 18.63
C GLY A 104 13.65 -8.49 18.07
N LYS A 105 13.58 -8.66 16.74
CA LYS A 105 13.64 -9.93 16.03
C LYS A 105 15.02 -10.20 15.41
N GLY A 106 15.98 -9.30 15.62
CA GLY A 106 17.32 -9.40 15.06
C GLY A 106 17.46 -8.90 13.63
N VAL A 107 16.39 -8.31 13.03
CA VAL A 107 16.43 -7.79 11.67
C VAL A 107 16.94 -6.34 11.69
N THR A 108 17.98 -6.06 10.94
CA THR A 108 18.51 -4.71 10.76
C THR A 108 17.65 -3.94 9.77
N ARG A 109 17.18 -2.75 10.17
CA ARG A 109 16.37 -1.84 9.36
C ARG A 109 17.17 -0.62 9.00
N PHE A 110 17.33 -0.37 7.72
CA PHE A 110 18.05 0.78 7.20
C PHE A 110 17.14 1.63 6.32
N SER A 111 17.06 2.92 6.61
CA SER A 111 16.26 3.91 5.87
C SER A 111 17.18 4.92 5.18
N PRO A 112 17.64 4.63 3.96
CA PRO A 112 18.61 5.49 3.27
C PRO A 112 18.07 6.88 2.94
N LEU A 113 16.75 7.03 2.84
CA LEU A 113 16.07 8.30 2.53
C LEU A 113 15.58 9.03 3.80
N ALA A 114 16.05 8.63 4.99
CA ALA A 114 15.54 9.08 6.29
C ALA A 114 15.34 10.59 6.41
N ASP A 115 16.29 11.36 5.92
CA ASP A 115 16.33 12.82 6.06
C ASP A 115 15.92 13.59 4.79
N TRP A 116 15.47 12.88 3.75
CA TRP A 116 15.01 13.50 2.51
C TRP A 116 13.66 14.20 2.69
N SER A 117 13.54 15.43 2.19
CA SER A 117 12.28 16.15 2.11
C SER A 117 11.37 15.60 1.00
N HIS A 118 10.12 16.07 0.92
CA HIS A 118 9.23 15.75 -0.20
C HIS A 118 9.77 16.30 -1.52
N GLU A 119 10.27 17.51 -1.49
CA GLU A 119 10.83 18.22 -2.66
C GLU A 119 12.06 17.47 -3.20
N GLU A 120 12.95 17.00 -2.33
CA GLU A 120 14.14 16.24 -2.75
C GLU A 120 13.77 14.93 -3.43
N VAL A 121 12.77 14.20 -2.89
CA VAL A 121 12.27 12.96 -3.52
C VAL A 121 11.66 13.26 -4.89
N LEU A 122 10.79 14.27 -4.99
CA LEU A 122 10.15 14.64 -6.25
C LEU A 122 11.17 15.16 -7.28
N ALA A 123 12.15 15.97 -6.84
CA ALA A 123 13.24 16.43 -7.69
C ALA A 123 14.08 15.25 -8.23
N TYR A 124 14.37 14.26 -7.39
CA TYR A 124 15.08 13.05 -7.80
C TYR A 124 14.30 12.25 -8.84
N ILE A 125 13.00 12.03 -8.58
CA ILE A 125 12.09 11.33 -9.51
C ILE A 125 12.07 12.05 -10.87
N HIS A 126 11.92 13.37 -10.85
CA HIS A 126 11.90 14.20 -12.06
C HIS A 126 13.25 14.16 -12.81
N TYR A 127 14.35 14.36 -12.11
CA TYR A 127 15.69 14.40 -12.70
C TYR A 127 16.07 13.09 -13.40
N TYR A 128 15.71 11.95 -12.81
CA TYR A 128 15.98 10.62 -13.35
C TYR A 128 14.86 10.05 -14.23
N ASN A 129 13.79 10.82 -14.49
CA ASN A 129 12.61 10.41 -15.25
C ASN A 129 12.04 9.06 -14.76
N LEU A 130 11.93 8.91 -13.44
CA LEU A 130 11.37 7.69 -12.85
C LEU A 130 9.85 7.65 -13.07
N VAL A 131 9.36 6.49 -13.52
CA VAL A 131 7.94 6.28 -13.77
C VAL A 131 7.23 6.07 -12.44
N MET A 132 6.34 6.98 -12.08
CA MET A 132 5.52 6.87 -10.87
C MET A 132 4.33 5.94 -11.08
N PRO A 133 3.85 5.24 -10.02
CA PRO A 133 2.58 4.53 -10.06
C PRO A 133 1.41 5.49 -10.35
N PRO A 134 0.41 5.08 -11.15
CA PRO A 134 -0.72 5.93 -11.54
C PRO A 134 -1.57 6.41 -10.36
N ILE A 135 -1.47 5.75 -9.21
CA ILE A 135 -2.16 6.12 -7.98
C ILE A 135 -1.89 7.59 -7.58
N TYR A 136 -0.70 8.09 -7.83
CA TYR A 136 -0.32 9.45 -7.45
C TYR A 136 -0.98 10.53 -8.33
N ASP A 137 -1.52 10.17 -9.50
CA ASP A 137 -2.27 11.06 -10.37
C ASP A 137 -3.76 11.15 -9.98
N TRP A 138 -4.24 10.26 -9.09
CA TRP A 138 -5.62 10.23 -8.67
C TRP A 138 -5.88 11.18 -7.49
N LYS A 139 -7.15 11.56 -7.33
CA LYS A 139 -7.61 12.31 -6.16
C LYS A 139 -7.19 11.60 -4.87
N ASN A 140 -6.63 12.34 -3.94
CA ASN A 140 -6.09 11.81 -2.67
C ASN A 140 -4.95 10.77 -2.82
N GLY A 141 -4.34 10.63 -4.00
CA GLY A 141 -3.30 9.63 -4.26
C GLY A 141 -2.12 9.70 -3.30
N TYR A 142 -1.64 10.91 -2.99
CA TYR A 142 -0.55 11.12 -2.02
C TYR A 142 -0.95 10.81 -0.56
N LEU A 143 -2.24 10.91 -0.21
CA LEU A 143 -2.74 10.57 1.12
C LEU A 143 -2.97 9.07 1.27
N CYS A 144 -3.46 8.42 0.22
CA CYS A 144 -3.80 7.00 0.24
C CYS A 144 -2.59 6.11 -0.09
N GLY A 145 -1.62 6.62 -0.88
CA GLY A 145 -0.46 5.82 -1.31
C GLY A 145 -0.87 4.54 -2.07
N THR A 146 0.02 3.55 -2.05
CA THR A 146 -0.15 2.27 -2.76
C THR A 146 -0.90 1.23 -1.92
N HIS A 147 -1.91 1.63 -1.17
CA HIS A 147 -2.74 0.70 -0.40
C HIS A 147 -3.81 0.03 -1.27
N PRO A 148 -4.29 -1.18 -0.86
CA PRO A 148 -5.48 -1.77 -1.44
C PRO A 148 -6.65 -0.79 -1.48
N TRP A 149 -7.53 -0.88 -2.50
CA TRP A 149 -8.65 0.05 -2.62
C TRP A 149 -9.57 0.07 -1.38
N ALA A 150 -9.73 -1.06 -0.72
CA ALA A 150 -10.53 -1.16 0.51
C ALA A 150 -9.88 -0.46 1.71
N ALA A 151 -8.57 -0.23 1.67
CA ALA A 151 -7.80 0.42 2.72
C ALA A 151 -7.72 1.95 2.56
N ARG A 152 -8.45 2.56 1.61
CA ARG A 152 -8.53 4.03 1.48
C ARG A 152 -9.06 4.63 2.78
N GLN A 153 -8.29 5.56 3.33
CA GLN A 153 -8.53 6.13 4.66
C GLN A 153 -9.17 7.50 4.56
N TRP A 154 -9.88 7.88 5.62
CA TRP A 154 -10.34 9.26 5.85
C TRP A 154 -11.28 9.78 4.76
N THR A 155 -12.06 8.89 4.15
CA THR A 155 -13.05 9.26 3.13
C THR A 155 -14.27 9.98 3.72
N GLY A 156 -14.41 10.00 5.06
CA GLY A 156 -15.50 10.62 5.78
C GLY A 156 -16.75 9.74 5.91
N SER A 157 -16.97 8.83 4.97
CA SER A 157 -18.04 7.83 5.01
C SER A 157 -17.74 6.64 4.10
N ILE A 158 -18.46 5.54 4.30
CA ILE A 158 -18.42 4.37 3.40
C ILE A 158 -18.88 4.74 1.99
N GLU A 159 -19.90 5.58 1.88
CA GLU A 159 -20.42 6.06 0.58
C GLU A 159 -19.35 6.86 -0.18
N ASN A 160 -18.66 7.79 0.48
CA ASN A 160 -17.57 8.53 -0.13
C ASN A 160 -16.41 7.61 -0.54
N GLY A 161 -16.12 6.57 0.24
CA GLY A 161 -15.14 5.56 -0.12
C GLY A 161 -15.51 4.84 -1.42
N TRP A 162 -16.76 4.41 -1.56
CA TRP A 162 -17.25 3.81 -2.80
C TRP A 162 -17.22 4.79 -3.98
N LYS A 163 -17.58 6.06 -3.73
CA LYS A 163 -17.50 7.10 -4.75
C LYS A 163 -16.08 7.28 -5.27
N GLU A 164 -15.10 7.38 -4.39
CA GLU A 164 -13.68 7.54 -4.78
C GLU A 164 -13.18 6.32 -5.57
N VAL A 165 -13.52 5.10 -5.15
CA VAL A 165 -13.15 3.87 -5.87
C VAL A 165 -13.85 3.79 -7.22
N TYR A 166 -15.13 4.19 -7.29
CA TYR A 166 -15.90 4.18 -8.54
C TYR A 166 -15.36 5.19 -9.56
N GLU A 167 -14.92 6.37 -9.12
CA GLU A 167 -14.30 7.38 -9.98
C GLU A 167 -12.98 6.88 -10.61
N ILE A 168 -12.26 5.99 -9.91
CA ILE A 168 -10.98 5.43 -10.36
C ILE A 168 -11.19 4.18 -11.22
N GLU A 169 -11.94 3.21 -10.70
CA GLU A 169 -12.14 1.90 -11.33
C GLU A 169 -13.55 1.36 -11.02
N PRO A 170 -14.55 1.73 -11.82
CA PRO A 170 -15.97 1.36 -11.59
C PRO A 170 -16.22 -0.13 -11.45
N ASP A 171 -15.40 -0.95 -12.11
CA ASP A 171 -15.61 -2.41 -12.11
C ASP A 171 -15.32 -3.04 -10.75
N ILE A 172 -14.42 -2.45 -9.95
CA ILE A 172 -14.21 -2.87 -8.55
C ILE A 172 -15.54 -2.78 -7.77
N VAL A 173 -16.23 -1.65 -7.89
CA VAL A 173 -17.49 -1.41 -7.15
C VAL A 173 -18.60 -2.34 -7.64
N LYS A 174 -18.67 -2.60 -8.94
CA LYS A 174 -19.64 -3.56 -9.53
C LYS A 174 -19.40 -4.98 -9.02
N GLU A 175 -18.14 -5.42 -8.96
CA GLU A 175 -17.79 -6.74 -8.40
C GLU A 175 -18.09 -6.79 -6.89
N ALA A 176 -17.68 -5.77 -6.13
CA ALA A 176 -17.97 -5.67 -4.71
C ALA A 176 -19.49 -5.70 -4.41
N ALA A 177 -20.30 -5.04 -5.24
CA ALA A 177 -21.76 -4.97 -5.09
C ALA A 177 -22.45 -6.35 -5.17
N LYS A 178 -21.81 -7.35 -5.75
CA LYS A 178 -22.34 -8.72 -5.77
C LYS A 178 -22.39 -9.34 -4.36
N LYS A 179 -21.57 -8.85 -3.40
CA LYS A 179 -21.40 -9.45 -2.08
C LYS A 179 -21.42 -8.44 -0.92
N ILE A 180 -21.10 -7.18 -1.15
CA ILE A 180 -21.05 -6.13 -0.13
C ILE A 180 -22.29 -5.23 -0.25
N PRO A 181 -23.20 -5.22 0.75
CA PRO A 181 -24.45 -4.45 0.68
C PRO A 181 -24.25 -2.96 0.42
N SER A 182 -23.28 -2.32 1.09
CA SER A 182 -23.03 -0.88 0.92
C SER A 182 -22.56 -0.49 -0.48
N ALA A 183 -21.82 -1.37 -1.19
CA ALA A 183 -21.48 -1.16 -2.59
C ALA A 183 -22.72 -1.25 -3.50
N LYS A 184 -23.62 -2.20 -3.20
CA LYS A 184 -24.88 -2.35 -3.93
C LYS A 184 -25.81 -1.15 -3.74
N GLU A 185 -25.89 -0.63 -2.50
CA GLU A 185 -26.66 0.57 -2.18
C GLU A 185 -26.11 1.79 -2.90
N PHE A 186 -24.79 1.96 -2.89
CA PHE A 186 -24.11 3.03 -3.63
C PHE A 186 -24.46 3.01 -5.12
N LEU A 187 -24.38 1.86 -5.80
CA LEU A 187 -24.71 1.77 -7.23
C LEU A 187 -26.17 2.10 -7.52
N LYS A 188 -27.13 1.71 -6.65
CA LYS A 188 -28.54 2.07 -6.80
C LYS A 188 -28.79 3.57 -6.68
N GLY A 189 -27.96 4.28 -5.92
CA GLY A 189 -28.04 5.73 -5.78
C GLY A 189 -27.52 6.50 -7.00
N LEU A 190 -26.89 5.82 -7.96
CA LEU A 190 -26.43 6.40 -9.23
C LEU A 190 -27.45 6.26 -10.37
N GLU A 191 -28.44 5.37 -10.22
CA GLU A 191 -29.56 5.17 -11.16
C GLU A 191 -30.64 6.26 -10.99
#